data_a71a4423100c74f7c08d0c685c8383d1
#
_entry.id   a71a4423100c74f7c08d0c685c8383d1
#
_cell.length_a   1.000
_cell.length_b   1.000
_cell.length_c   1.000
_cell.angle_alpha   90.00
_cell.angle_beta   90.00
_cell.angle_gamma   90.00
#
_symmetry.space_group_name_H-M   'P 1'
#
loop_
_entity.id
_entity.type
_entity.pdbx_description
1 polymer ?
#
loop_
_entity_poly.entity_id
_entity_poly.type
_entity_poly.pdbx_seq_one_letter_code
_entity_poly.pdbx_strand_id
1 'polypeptide(L)'
;ETTLPSGAVDLICVTANGDLLVVEFKTGPQNSDFRHSLAQLLHYGSDLWHMTYEVFESTVAVRYLGHAICHDPRVKGKASLEEAVKSMWPEISEEELSHFKDHLTRQLEHGAFNYVLVASNFTETVTRTMEYINAQGSTSDFFCVELVPFSGHHLSAFESRTIVKPYQQTGRSRSSTIDESRFLDQVIDERYQESLKQLLDLCHGLGLKTPWGSVGTSIRIPIPDTSDLLSIGWVFPPGEVGWLGLRDVTLGVDIKSASKIPSVNASINSYMAALENLNGVEPVTSQSLRAFHIGQAEMVELSMEVSDIIAELVHRVSTNND
;
A
#
# COMPACT_ATOMS: atom_id res chain seq x y z
N GLU A 1 -1.34 -3.80 25.08
CA GLU A 1 -0.85 -2.41 25.15
C GLU A 1 0.58 -2.34 24.65
N THR A 2 0.88 -1.36 23.81
CA THR A 2 2.24 -1.04 23.35
C THR A 2 2.72 0.20 24.06
N THR A 3 3.88 0.12 24.73
CA THR A 3 4.45 1.26 25.45
C THR A 3 5.18 2.17 24.48
N LEU A 4 4.70 3.40 24.32
CA LEU A 4 5.34 4.51 23.65
C LEU A 4 5.85 5.53 24.68
N PRO A 5 6.69 6.51 24.33
CA PRO A 5 7.16 7.55 25.24
C PRO A 5 6.04 8.27 26.00
N SER A 6 4.93 8.56 25.34
CA SER A 6 3.78 9.28 25.92
C SER A 6 2.84 8.40 26.74
N GLY A 7 3.02 7.07 26.74
CA GLY A 7 2.16 6.15 27.48
C GLY A 7 1.93 4.81 26.80
N ALA A 8 0.99 4.05 27.33
CA ALA A 8 0.59 2.76 26.77
C ALA A 8 -0.60 2.94 25.81
N VAL A 9 -0.37 2.63 24.55
CA VAL A 9 -1.43 2.59 23.52
C VAL A 9 -2.24 1.32 23.68
N ASP A 10 -3.56 1.43 23.67
CA ASP A 10 -4.42 0.26 23.80
C ASP A 10 -4.23 -0.72 22.64
N LEU A 11 -4.21 -0.19 21.38
CA LEU A 11 -4.02 -1.03 20.19
C LEU A 11 -3.42 -0.22 19.04
N ILE A 12 -2.42 -0.79 18.38
CA ILE A 12 -1.90 -0.34 17.08
C ILE A 12 -2.21 -1.43 16.07
N CYS A 13 -2.87 -1.07 14.96
CA CYS A 13 -3.17 -1.99 13.88
C CYS A 13 -2.46 -1.53 12.60
N VAL A 14 -2.11 -2.50 11.77
CA VAL A 14 -1.61 -2.27 10.42
C VAL A 14 -2.48 -3.07 9.45
N THR A 15 -2.99 -2.43 8.41
CA THR A 15 -3.78 -3.11 7.36
C THR A 15 -2.87 -3.83 6.35
N ALA A 16 -3.45 -4.66 5.50
CA ALA A 16 -2.72 -5.30 4.38
C ALA A 16 -2.09 -4.28 3.41
N ASN A 17 -2.63 -3.08 3.34
CA ASN A 17 -2.11 -1.99 2.50
C ASN A 17 -1.04 -1.14 3.21
N GLY A 18 -0.75 -1.39 4.50
CA GLY A 18 0.19 -0.61 5.29
C GLY A 18 -0.42 0.61 5.99
N ASP A 19 -1.76 0.76 6.01
CA ASP A 19 -2.38 1.84 6.79
C ASP A 19 -2.17 1.59 8.29
N LEU A 20 -1.74 2.61 9.01
CA LEU A 20 -1.52 2.57 10.45
C LEU A 20 -2.72 3.15 11.19
N LEU A 21 -3.29 2.34 12.10
CA LEU A 21 -4.38 2.75 12.96
C LEU A 21 -3.91 2.81 14.41
N VAL A 22 -4.17 3.93 15.07
CA VAL A 22 -3.94 4.12 16.51
C VAL A 22 -5.30 4.12 17.19
N VAL A 23 -5.55 3.13 18.02
CA VAL A 23 -6.87 2.87 18.61
C VAL A 23 -6.80 3.07 20.12
N GLU A 24 -7.75 3.81 20.66
CA GLU A 24 -7.94 4.05 22.07
C GLU A 24 -9.33 3.61 22.51
N PHE A 25 -9.43 2.79 23.54
CA PHE A 25 -10.67 2.29 24.10
C PHE A 25 -11.07 3.09 25.34
N LYS A 26 -12.28 3.62 25.33
CA LYS A 26 -12.91 4.31 26.46
C LYS A 26 -14.17 3.56 26.89
N THR A 27 -13.99 2.56 27.72
CA THR A 27 -15.06 1.73 28.24
C THR A 27 -15.50 2.18 29.64
N GLY A 28 -16.81 2.31 29.84
CA GLY A 28 -17.41 2.61 31.15
C GLY A 28 -17.94 4.04 31.32
N PRO A 29 -18.80 4.25 32.32
CA PRO A 29 -19.55 5.51 32.54
C PRO A 29 -18.70 6.69 33.01
N GLN A 30 -17.43 6.45 33.37
CA GLN A 30 -16.52 7.48 33.89
C GLN A 30 -15.65 8.14 32.81
N ASN A 31 -15.78 7.72 31.55
CA ASN A 31 -14.97 8.26 30.43
C ASN A 31 -15.57 9.54 29.85
N SER A 32 -15.80 10.52 30.69
CA SER A 32 -16.37 11.81 30.30
C SER A 32 -15.36 12.81 29.72
N ASP A 33 -14.06 12.54 29.83
CA ASP A 33 -13.04 13.47 29.33
C ASP A 33 -12.51 13.07 27.94
N PHE A 34 -13.34 13.33 26.95
CA PHE A 34 -13.00 13.20 25.54
C PHE A 34 -11.76 14.04 25.14
N ARG A 35 -11.55 15.20 25.77
CA ARG A 35 -10.38 16.05 25.48
C ARG A 35 -9.10 15.31 25.83
N HIS A 36 -9.11 14.58 26.94
CA HIS A 36 -7.98 13.73 27.33
C HIS A 36 -7.77 12.60 26.33
N SER A 37 -8.82 11.93 25.87
CA SER A 37 -8.72 10.84 24.89
C SER A 37 -8.18 11.30 23.53
N LEU A 38 -8.64 12.45 23.06
CA LEU A 38 -8.11 13.04 21.83
C LEU A 38 -6.63 13.43 21.99
N ALA A 39 -6.29 14.03 23.13
CA ALA A 39 -4.89 14.38 23.43
C ALA A 39 -4.00 13.12 23.48
N GLN A 40 -4.48 12.01 24.08
CA GLN A 40 -3.76 10.74 24.10
C GLN A 40 -3.49 10.22 22.68
N LEU A 41 -4.52 10.15 21.81
CA LEU A 41 -4.35 9.72 20.42
C LEU A 41 -3.30 10.55 19.68
N LEU A 42 -3.36 11.89 19.84
CA LEU A 42 -2.38 12.79 19.21
C LEU A 42 -0.97 12.62 19.79
N HIS A 43 -0.84 12.39 21.09
CA HIS A 43 0.48 12.11 21.71
C HIS A 43 1.07 10.82 21.15
N TYR A 44 0.29 9.74 21.03
CA TYR A 44 0.76 8.48 20.45
C TYR A 44 1.17 8.67 18.98
N GLY A 45 0.38 9.45 18.22
CA GLY A 45 0.77 9.80 16.86
C GLY A 45 2.08 10.58 16.82
N SER A 46 2.29 11.52 17.75
CA SER A 46 3.54 12.27 17.80
C SER A 46 4.76 11.41 18.14
N ASP A 47 4.57 10.33 18.90
CA ASP A 47 5.63 9.38 19.22
C ASP A 47 6.00 8.49 18.01
N LEU A 48 5.01 8.18 17.17
CA LEU A 48 5.19 7.39 15.94
C LEU A 48 5.72 8.21 14.77
N TRP A 49 5.44 9.49 14.77
CA TRP A 49 5.82 10.40 13.70
C TRP A 49 7.34 10.51 13.55
N HIS A 50 7.83 10.42 12.33
CA HIS A 50 9.25 10.35 11.97
C HIS A 50 10.00 9.09 12.45
N MET A 51 9.30 8.06 12.94
CA MET A 51 9.94 6.75 13.05
C MET A 51 10.27 6.21 11.66
N THR A 52 11.46 5.63 11.50
CA THR A 52 11.73 4.82 10.31
C THR A 52 11.00 3.48 10.41
N TYR A 53 10.82 2.81 9.26
CA TYR A 53 10.22 1.47 9.24
C TYR A 53 10.94 0.50 10.20
N GLU A 54 12.28 0.51 10.20
CA GLU A 54 13.10 -0.38 11.03
C GLU A 54 12.94 -0.09 12.54
N VAL A 55 12.83 1.19 12.91
CA VAL A 55 12.57 1.58 14.29
C VAL A 55 11.17 1.13 14.71
N PHE A 56 10.16 1.38 13.90
CA PHE A 56 8.79 0.91 14.15
C PHE A 56 8.74 -0.62 14.24
N GLU A 57 9.34 -1.34 13.31
CA GLU A 57 9.40 -2.79 13.30
C GLU A 57 10.03 -3.32 14.58
N SER A 58 11.23 -2.84 14.94
CA SER A 58 11.97 -3.37 16.08
C SER A 58 11.36 -2.99 17.44
N THR A 59 10.84 -1.76 17.59
CA THR A 59 10.39 -1.23 18.88
C THR A 59 8.91 -1.46 19.15
N VAL A 60 8.08 -1.56 18.11
CA VAL A 60 6.63 -1.73 18.20
C VAL A 60 6.22 -3.14 17.76
N ALA A 61 6.45 -3.50 16.51
CA ALA A 61 5.90 -4.73 15.92
C ALA A 61 6.55 -5.99 16.53
N VAL A 62 7.86 -6.14 16.41
CA VAL A 62 8.59 -7.35 16.88
C VAL A 62 8.46 -7.52 18.37
N ARG A 63 8.43 -6.42 19.13
CA ARG A 63 8.20 -6.47 20.59
C ARG A 63 6.85 -7.08 20.92
N TYR A 64 5.79 -6.73 20.18
CA TYR A 64 4.47 -7.35 20.35
C TYR A 64 4.47 -8.82 19.89
N LEU A 65 5.04 -9.13 18.73
CA LEU A 65 5.09 -10.49 18.17
C LEU A 65 5.77 -11.48 19.10
N GLY A 66 6.81 -11.05 19.84
CA GLY A 66 7.52 -11.86 20.83
C GLY A 66 6.86 -11.88 22.21
N HIS A 67 5.84 -11.07 22.47
CA HIS A 67 5.27 -10.93 23.79
C HIS A 67 4.23 -12.00 24.12
N ALA A 68 4.06 -12.30 25.41
CA ALA A 68 3.08 -13.29 25.89
C ALA A 68 1.63 -12.94 25.57
N ILE A 69 1.30 -11.64 25.43
CA ILE A 69 -0.02 -11.15 25.07
C ILE A 69 -0.36 -11.35 23.58
N CYS A 70 0.62 -11.67 22.74
CA CYS A 70 0.34 -12.05 21.37
C CYS A 70 -0.25 -13.47 21.36
N HIS A 71 -1.57 -13.55 21.17
CA HIS A 71 -2.29 -14.83 21.20
C HIS A 71 -2.56 -15.40 19.81
N ASP A 72 -2.39 -14.61 18.73
CA ASP A 72 -2.60 -15.13 17.38
C ASP A 72 -1.42 -16.03 16.95
N PRO A 73 -1.67 -17.34 16.76
CA PRO A 73 -0.61 -18.30 16.45
C PRO A 73 0.04 -18.04 15.07
N ARG A 74 -0.64 -17.31 14.18
CA ARG A 74 -0.10 -16.99 12.84
C ARG A 74 1.06 -16.02 12.91
N VAL A 75 1.03 -15.09 13.86
CA VAL A 75 2.05 -14.03 13.95
C VAL A 75 2.96 -14.14 15.17
N LYS A 76 2.55 -14.89 16.18
CA LYS A 76 3.33 -15.06 17.41
C LYS A 76 4.72 -15.62 17.13
N GLY A 77 5.74 -14.95 17.65
CA GLY A 77 7.15 -15.37 17.53
C GLY A 77 7.77 -15.10 16.16
N LYS A 78 7.08 -14.40 15.26
CA LYS A 78 7.69 -13.97 13.99
C LYS A 78 8.83 -12.99 14.25
N ALA A 79 9.90 -13.11 13.48
CA ALA A 79 11.12 -12.33 13.68
C ALA A 79 11.03 -10.92 13.06
N SER A 80 10.09 -10.70 12.15
CA SER A 80 9.88 -9.40 11.49
C SER A 80 8.40 -9.11 11.24
N LEU A 81 8.08 -7.85 10.99
CA LEU A 81 6.75 -7.44 10.56
C LEU A 81 6.40 -8.04 9.19
N GLU A 82 7.39 -8.13 8.30
CA GLU A 82 7.23 -8.77 6.98
C GLU A 82 6.80 -10.24 7.11
N GLU A 83 7.46 -11.02 7.96
CA GLU A 83 7.06 -12.41 8.21
C GLU A 83 5.65 -12.52 8.78
N ALA A 84 5.27 -11.60 9.67
CA ALA A 84 3.93 -11.55 10.23
C ALA A 84 2.89 -11.22 9.14
N VAL A 85 3.15 -10.25 8.27
CA VAL A 85 2.30 -9.88 7.13
C VAL A 85 2.13 -11.05 6.18
N LYS A 86 3.21 -11.69 5.74
CA LYS A 86 3.15 -12.89 4.86
C LYS A 86 2.38 -14.05 5.50
N SER A 87 2.43 -14.16 6.82
CA SER A 87 1.70 -15.21 7.55
C SER A 87 0.21 -14.89 7.71
N MET A 88 -0.15 -13.61 7.84
CA MET A 88 -1.55 -13.15 7.91
C MET A 88 -2.24 -13.19 6.55
N TRP A 89 -1.52 -12.84 5.49
CA TRP A 89 -2.00 -12.80 4.10
C TRP A 89 -1.08 -13.66 3.22
N PRO A 90 -1.27 -15.00 3.22
CA PRO A 90 -0.39 -15.92 2.49
C PRO A 90 -0.35 -15.69 0.98
N GLU A 91 -1.40 -15.09 0.43
CA GLU A 91 -1.52 -14.78 -1.00
C GLU A 91 -0.87 -13.45 -1.39
N ILE A 92 -0.35 -12.68 -0.41
CA ILE A 92 0.28 -11.38 -0.67
C ILE A 92 1.48 -11.58 -1.62
N SER A 93 1.49 -10.85 -2.72
CA SER A 93 2.61 -10.83 -3.65
C SER A 93 3.79 -10.02 -3.08
N GLU A 94 4.98 -10.21 -3.63
CA GLU A 94 6.14 -9.40 -3.24
C GLU A 94 5.94 -7.91 -3.58
N GLU A 95 5.17 -7.61 -4.63
CA GLU A 95 4.79 -6.25 -5.00
C GLU A 95 3.85 -5.62 -3.96
N GLU A 96 2.80 -6.33 -3.54
CA GLU A 96 1.88 -5.84 -2.51
C GLU A 96 2.58 -5.66 -1.16
N LEU A 97 3.51 -6.56 -0.82
CA LEU A 97 4.34 -6.43 0.36
C LEU A 97 5.25 -5.19 0.29
N SER A 98 5.76 -4.89 -0.89
CA SER A 98 6.52 -3.66 -1.11
C SER A 98 5.65 -2.43 -0.93
N HIS A 99 4.49 -2.40 -1.56
CA HIS A 99 3.52 -1.32 -1.37
C HIS A 99 3.15 -1.13 0.10
N PHE A 100 2.96 -2.23 0.83
CA PHE A 100 2.76 -2.21 2.27
C PHE A 100 3.88 -1.49 2.99
N LYS A 101 5.15 -1.85 2.72
CA LYS A 101 6.31 -1.23 3.37
C LYS A 101 6.44 0.26 3.04
N ASP A 102 6.34 0.59 1.76
CA ASP A 102 6.45 1.97 1.28
C ASP A 102 5.34 2.84 1.86
N HIS A 103 4.11 2.32 1.89
CA HIS A 103 2.97 3.05 2.42
C HIS A 103 3.10 3.28 3.94
N LEU A 104 3.46 2.24 4.70
CA LEU A 104 3.69 2.35 6.14
C LEU A 104 4.83 3.35 6.44
N THR A 105 5.93 3.29 5.69
CA THR A 105 7.05 4.23 5.83
C THR A 105 6.58 5.67 5.66
N ARG A 106 5.77 5.95 4.64
CA ARG A 106 5.22 7.30 4.41
C ARG A 106 4.25 7.75 5.49
N GLN A 107 3.41 6.84 5.97
CA GLN A 107 2.52 7.17 7.07
C GLN A 107 3.30 7.57 8.32
N LEU A 108 4.38 6.87 8.63
CA LEU A 108 5.28 7.21 9.72
C LEU A 108 5.98 8.56 9.48
N GLU A 109 6.48 8.79 8.27
CA GLU A 109 7.18 10.02 7.90
C GLU A 109 6.27 11.27 7.95
N HIS A 110 5.05 11.14 7.43
CA HIS A 110 4.12 12.28 7.31
C HIS A 110 3.12 12.38 8.46
N GLY A 111 3.10 11.41 9.38
CA GLY A 111 2.12 11.38 10.47
C GLY A 111 0.68 11.16 9.98
N ALA A 112 0.50 10.53 8.82
CA ALA A 112 -0.79 10.32 8.18
C ALA A 112 -1.55 9.11 8.77
N PHE A 113 -1.79 9.16 10.09
CA PHE A 113 -2.37 8.03 10.83
C PHE A 113 -3.90 8.06 10.82
N ASN A 114 -4.49 6.87 10.97
CA ASN A 114 -5.91 6.73 11.25
C ASN A 114 -6.12 6.61 12.76
N TYR A 115 -6.79 7.57 13.37
CA TYR A 115 -7.10 7.58 14.79
C TYR A 115 -8.50 7.03 15.04
N VAL A 116 -8.61 6.01 15.88
CA VAL A 116 -9.89 5.36 16.18
C VAL A 116 -10.18 5.46 17.67
N LEU A 117 -11.20 6.21 18.01
CA LEU A 117 -11.72 6.23 19.38
C LEU A 117 -12.89 5.25 19.49
N VAL A 118 -12.77 4.29 20.40
CA VAL A 118 -13.80 3.28 20.65
C VAL A 118 -14.42 3.53 22.02
N ALA A 119 -15.75 3.66 22.08
CA ALA A 119 -16.48 3.88 23.32
C ALA A 119 -17.83 3.16 23.30
N SER A 120 -18.52 3.08 24.46
CA SER A 120 -19.88 2.54 24.53
C SER A 120 -20.92 3.50 23.95
N ASN A 121 -20.65 4.79 23.97
CA ASN A 121 -21.47 5.84 23.35
C ASN A 121 -20.65 7.13 23.17
N PHE A 122 -21.10 8.03 22.31
CA PHE A 122 -20.53 9.35 22.10
C PHE A 122 -21.57 10.44 22.33
N THR A 123 -21.14 11.55 22.93
CA THR A 123 -21.98 12.75 23.00
C THR A 123 -21.93 13.51 21.66
N GLU A 124 -22.95 14.29 21.36
CA GLU A 124 -23.01 15.14 20.16
C GLU A 124 -21.78 16.08 20.05
N THR A 125 -21.29 16.60 21.18
CA THR A 125 -20.10 17.45 21.20
C THR A 125 -18.86 16.70 20.68
N VAL A 126 -18.71 15.43 21.03
CA VAL A 126 -17.59 14.59 20.60
C VAL A 126 -17.67 14.33 19.12
N THR A 127 -18.80 13.84 18.64
CA THR A 127 -19.00 13.53 17.22
C THR A 127 -18.79 14.75 16.35
N ARG A 128 -19.38 15.89 16.74
CA ARG A 128 -19.21 17.17 16.02
C ARG A 128 -17.75 17.66 16.00
N THR A 129 -17.00 17.46 17.08
CA THR A 129 -15.58 17.83 17.13
C THR A 129 -14.76 16.98 16.18
N MET A 130 -14.99 15.67 16.15
CA MET A 130 -14.30 14.75 15.22
C MET A 130 -14.64 15.03 13.75
N GLU A 131 -15.93 15.28 13.48
CA GLU A 131 -16.36 15.70 12.13
C GLU A 131 -15.68 17.01 11.69
N TYR A 132 -15.60 17.98 12.62
CA TYR A 132 -14.90 19.23 12.34
C TYR A 132 -13.43 19.02 12.01
N ILE A 133 -12.70 18.19 12.78
CA ILE A 133 -11.28 17.88 12.52
C ILE A 133 -11.14 17.24 11.14
N ASN A 134 -11.97 16.25 10.81
CA ASN A 134 -11.96 15.59 9.51
C ASN A 134 -12.24 16.58 8.36
N ALA A 135 -13.14 17.56 8.58
CA ALA A 135 -13.48 18.56 7.58
C ALA A 135 -12.35 19.58 7.31
N GLN A 136 -11.42 19.77 8.24
CA GLN A 136 -10.29 20.71 8.08
C GLN A 136 -9.21 20.20 7.11
N GLY A 137 -9.32 18.99 6.62
CA GLY A 137 -8.40 18.47 5.63
C GLY A 137 -7.03 18.07 6.20
N SER A 138 -6.96 17.64 7.48
CA SER A 138 -5.73 17.09 8.05
C SER A 138 -5.22 15.86 7.25
N THR A 139 -3.95 15.54 7.36
CA THR A 139 -3.37 14.32 6.79
C THR A 139 -3.86 13.05 7.49
N SER A 140 -4.37 13.19 8.71
CA SER A 140 -4.87 12.11 9.55
C SER A 140 -6.40 12.04 9.53
N ASP A 141 -6.92 10.83 9.62
CA ASP A 141 -8.35 10.55 9.68
C ASP A 141 -8.78 10.14 11.09
N PHE A 142 -9.94 10.64 11.53
CA PHE A 142 -10.48 10.37 12.85
C PHE A 142 -11.82 9.60 12.75
N PHE A 143 -11.88 8.50 13.48
CA PHE A 143 -13.06 7.63 13.54
C PHE A 143 -13.59 7.57 14.96
N CYS A 144 -14.92 7.56 15.11
CA CYS A 144 -15.59 7.18 16.34
C CYS A 144 -16.36 5.89 16.12
N VAL A 145 -16.09 4.88 16.93
CA VAL A 145 -16.73 3.56 16.86
C VAL A 145 -17.41 3.26 18.18
N GLU A 146 -18.74 3.13 18.15
CA GLU A 146 -19.47 2.62 19.31
C GLU A 146 -19.38 1.11 19.37
N LEU A 147 -19.11 0.59 20.55
CA LEU A 147 -19.11 -0.82 20.84
C LEU A 147 -20.23 -1.14 21.83
N VAL A 148 -21.35 -1.65 21.31
CA VAL A 148 -22.54 -1.92 22.09
C VAL A 148 -22.52 -3.39 22.54
N PRO A 149 -22.41 -3.66 23.85
CA PRO A 149 -22.47 -5.03 24.35
C PRO A 149 -23.89 -5.57 24.38
N PHE A 150 -24.05 -6.81 23.98
CA PHE A 150 -25.28 -7.60 24.15
C PHE A 150 -24.98 -8.81 25.01
N SER A 151 -25.80 -9.05 26.01
CA SER A 151 -25.73 -10.26 26.83
C SER A 151 -27.06 -10.98 26.87
N GLY A 152 -27.06 -12.28 26.70
CA GLY A 152 -28.22 -13.17 26.80
C GLY A 152 -27.84 -14.50 27.39
N HIS A 153 -28.78 -15.37 27.67
CA HIS A 153 -28.73 -16.57 28.53
C HIS A 153 -27.45 -17.43 28.50
N HIS A 154 -26.51 -17.31 27.58
CA HIS A 154 -25.18 -17.93 27.54
C HIS A 154 -24.31 -17.33 26.43
N LEU A 155 -24.71 -16.19 25.86
CA LEU A 155 -23.98 -15.54 24.76
C LEU A 155 -23.69 -14.10 25.15
N SER A 156 -22.46 -13.68 24.95
CA SER A 156 -22.07 -12.28 24.94
C SER A 156 -21.61 -11.92 23.50
N ALA A 157 -22.13 -10.84 22.98
CA ALA A 157 -21.78 -10.33 21.66
C ALA A 157 -21.58 -8.82 21.73
N PHE A 158 -20.87 -8.28 20.76
CA PHE A 158 -20.72 -6.84 20.58
C PHE A 158 -21.19 -6.48 19.18
N GLU A 159 -21.90 -5.36 19.07
CA GLU A 159 -22.15 -4.69 17.80
C GLU A 159 -21.23 -3.49 17.71
N SER A 160 -20.51 -3.35 16.62
CA SER A 160 -19.69 -2.16 16.31
C SER A 160 -20.46 -1.25 15.36
N ARG A 161 -20.53 0.04 15.69
CA ARG A 161 -21.16 1.07 14.86
C ARG A 161 -20.17 2.21 14.62
N THR A 162 -19.84 2.47 13.38
CA THR A 162 -19.03 3.65 13.04
C THR A 162 -19.93 4.87 13.04
N ILE A 163 -19.76 5.75 14.03
CA ILE A 163 -20.56 6.96 14.23
C ILE A 163 -19.95 8.15 13.46
N VAL A 164 -18.62 8.29 13.50
CA VAL A 164 -17.88 9.29 12.74
C VAL A 164 -16.86 8.59 11.86
N LYS A 165 -16.84 8.98 10.61
CA LYS A 165 -15.82 8.59 9.62
C LYS A 165 -15.44 9.83 8.82
N PRO A 166 -14.24 9.86 8.23
CA PRO A 166 -13.81 10.94 7.35
C PRO A 166 -14.83 11.18 6.24
N TYR A 167 -15.08 12.43 5.91
CA TYR A 167 -15.91 12.77 4.75
C TYR A 167 -15.20 12.25 3.49
N GLN A 168 -15.85 11.34 2.79
CA GLN A 168 -15.48 11.08 1.40
C GLN A 168 -15.87 12.33 0.61
N GLN A 169 -14.94 13.26 0.46
CA GLN A 169 -15.12 14.34 -0.50
C GLN A 169 -15.20 13.68 -1.88
N THR A 170 -16.39 13.72 -2.48
CA THR A 170 -16.56 13.40 -3.89
C THR A 170 -15.66 14.33 -4.69
N GLY A 171 -14.50 13.82 -5.16
CA GLY A 171 -13.46 14.56 -5.87
C GLY A 171 -12.11 14.69 -5.17
N ARG A 172 -11.99 14.36 -3.89
CA ARG A 172 -10.72 14.14 -3.21
C ARG A 172 -10.77 12.75 -2.57
N SER A 173 -10.53 11.74 -3.38
CA SER A 173 -10.06 10.48 -2.85
C SER A 173 -8.77 10.79 -2.08
N ARG A 174 -8.79 10.71 -0.76
CA ARG A 174 -7.61 10.47 0.05
C ARG A 174 -7.25 8.98 -0.07
N SER A 175 -7.30 8.46 -1.30
CA SER A 175 -6.59 7.24 -1.56
C SER A 175 -5.13 7.62 -1.44
N SER A 176 -4.40 6.86 -0.67
CA SER A 176 -2.94 6.86 -0.68
C SER A 176 -2.37 6.58 -2.08
N THR A 177 -3.23 6.40 -3.06
CA THR A 177 -2.91 6.16 -4.45
C THR A 177 -2.89 7.48 -5.22
N ILE A 178 -1.85 7.67 -5.99
CA ILE A 178 -1.76 8.72 -7.00
C ILE A 178 -2.65 8.34 -8.18
N ASP A 179 -3.18 9.29 -8.91
CA ASP A 179 -3.81 9.05 -10.22
C ASP A 179 -2.84 9.45 -11.35
N GLU A 180 -3.16 9.02 -12.56
CA GLU A 180 -2.33 9.27 -13.74
C GLU A 180 -2.04 10.75 -13.98
N SER A 181 -3.03 11.61 -13.82
CA SER A 181 -2.87 13.06 -14.01
C SER A 181 -1.87 13.63 -13.01
N ARG A 182 -2.03 13.32 -11.73
CA ARG A 182 -1.11 13.76 -10.68
C ARG A 182 0.28 13.19 -10.81
N PHE A 183 0.39 11.99 -11.33
CA PHE A 183 1.66 11.36 -11.62
C PHE A 183 2.39 12.12 -12.74
N LEU A 184 1.72 12.37 -13.85
CA LEU A 184 2.29 13.10 -14.98
C LEU A 184 2.64 14.55 -14.62
N ASP A 185 1.88 15.20 -13.73
CA ASP A 185 2.17 16.56 -13.23
C ASP A 185 3.50 16.64 -12.45
N GLN A 186 4.03 15.51 -11.95
CA GLN A 186 5.33 15.46 -11.25
C GLN A 186 6.51 15.32 -12.22
N VAL A 187 6.25 15.03 -13.49
CA VAL A 187 7.30 14.86 -14.51
C VAL A 187 7.59 16.20 -15.16
N ILE A 188 8.76 16.75 -14.86
CA ILE A 188 9.15 18.10 -15.31
C ILE A 188 9.62 18.10 -16.78
N ASP A 189 10.29 17.04 -17.24
CA ASP A 189 10.74 16.91 -18.63
C ASP A 189 9.55 16.59 -19.54
N GLU A 190 9.18 17.54 -20.42
CA GLU A 190 8.03 17.43 -21.31
C GLU A 190 8.14 16.26 -22.29
N ARG A 191 9.36 15.90 -22.73
CA ARG A 191 9.56 14.78 -23.67
C ARG A 191 9.38 13.45 -22.98
N TYR A 192 9.92 13.35 -21.77
CA TYR A 192 9.73 12.16 -20.95
C TYR A 192 8.27 12.00 -20.52
N GLN A 193 7.61 13.09 -20.13
CA GLN A 193 6.19 13.10 -19.79
C GLN A 193 5.34 12.59 -20.96
N GLU A 194 5.61 13.07 -22.18
CA GLU A 194 4.90 12.62 -23.39
C GLU A 194 5.15 11.13 -23.67
N SER A 195 6.39 10.65 -23.50
CA SER A 195 6.72 9.23 -23.67
C SER A 195 6.02 8.34 -22.64
N LEU A 196 5.92 8.78 -21.39
CA LEU A 196 5.17 8.08 -20.36
C LEU A 196 3.66 8.05 -20.66
N LYS A 197 3.11 9.16 -21.10
CA LYS A 197 1.71 9.22 -21.52
C LYS A 197 1.41 8.27 -22.66
N GLN A 198 2.26 8.24 -23.69
CA GLN A 198 2.12 7.31 -24.81
C GLN A 198 2.19 5.85 -24.34
N LEU A 199 3.10 5.52 -23.41
CA LEU A 199 3.19 4.19 -22.82
C LEU A 199 1.91 3.80 -22.06
N LEU A 200 1.36 4.71 -21.24
CA LEU A 200 0.13 4.46 -20.48
C LEU A 200 -1.09 4.33 -21.39
N ASP A 201 -1.22 5.20 -22.39
CA ASP A 201 -2.27 5.14 -23.42
C ASP A 201 -2.22 3.82 -24.20
N LEU A 202 -1.01 3.36 -24.56
CA LEU A 202 -0.82 2.04 -25.17
C LEU A 202 -1.27 0.91 -24.24
N CYS A 203 -0.86 0.94 -22.97
CA CYS A 203 -1.27 -0.05 -22.00
C CYS A 203 -2.79 -0.15 -21.87
N HIS A 204 -3.48 1.00 -21.81
CA HIS A 204 -4.94 1.05 -21.78
C HIS A 204 -5.56 0.49 -23.09
N GLY A 205 -5.00 0.86 -24.23
CA GLY A 205 -5.46 0.39 -25.55
C GLY A 205 -5.31 -1.13 -25.73
N LEU A 206 -4.29 -1.72 -25.11
CA LEU A 206 -4.04 -3.17 -25.11
C LEU A 206 -4.81 -3.92 -24.01
N GLY A 207 -5.61 -3.25 -23.20
CA GLY A 207 -6.39 -3.86 -22.10
C GLY A 207 -5.57 -4.25 -20.86
N LEU A 208 -4.33 -3.77 -20.76
CA LEU A 208 -3.51 -3.92 -19.58
C LEU A 208 -4.11 -3.15 -18.40
N LYS A 209 -3.82 -3.60 -17.19
CA LYS A 209 -4.23 -2.92 -15.96
C LYS A 209 -3.07 -2.12 -15.40
N THR A 210 -3.36 -0.87 -15.03
CA THR A 210 -2.39 0.04 -14.41
C THR A 210 -2.89 0.47 -13.03
N PRO A 211 -2.87 -0.43 -12.02
CA PRO A 211 -3.28 -0.07 -10.67
C PRO A 211 -2.29 0.94 -10.07
N TRP A 212 -2.80 2.11 -9.73
CA TRP A 212 -2.01 3.18 -9.15
C TRP A 212 -1.76 2.92 -7.66
N GLY A 213 -0.51 2.97 -7.27
CA GLY A 213 -0.07 2.96 -5.89
C GLY A 213 0.05 4.37 -5.30
N SER A 214 0.77 4.49 -4.20
CA SER A 214 1.00 5.79 -3.53
C SER A 214 2.00 6.69 -4.27
N VAL A 215 2.86 6.14 -5.13
CA VAL A 215 3.92 6.88 -5.86
C VAL A 215 3.80 6.72 -7.35
N GLY A 216 3.54 5.51 -7.82
CA GLY A 216 3.57 5.15 -9.23
C GLY A 216 2.54 4.07 -9.53
N THR A 217 2.73 3.40 -10.64
CA THR A 217 1.84 2.32 -11.08
C THR A 217 2.62 1.09 -11.51
N SER A 218 1.99 -0.08 -11.40
CA SER A 218 2.45 -1.30 -12.08
C SER A 218 1.68 -1.48 -13.39
N ILE A 219 2.32 -2.08 -14.37
CA ILE A 219 1.71 -2.50 -15.62
C ILE A 219 1.44 -4.00 -15.51
N ARG A 220 0.17 -4.40 -15.57
CA ARG A 220 -0.23 -5.80 -15.39
C ARG A 220 -0.98 -6.34 -16.59
N ILE A 221 -0.56 -7.53 -17.04
CA ILE A 221 -1.24 -8.26 -18.11
C ILE A 221 -2.26 -9.24 -17.51
N PRO A 222 -3.54 -9.19 -17.92
CA PRO A 222 -4.52 -10.21 -17.59
C PRO A 222 -4.16 -11.54 -18.26
N ILE A 223 -4.23 -12.63 -17.50
CA ILE A 223 -3.99 -13.96 -18.04
C ILE A 223 -5.32 -14.55 -18.53
N PRO A 224 -5.43 -14.94 -19.81
CA PRO A 224 -6.65 -15.54 -20.35
C PRO A 224 -7.11 -16.75 -19.52
N ASP A 225 -8.43 -16.92 -19.44
CA ASP A 225 -9.11 -18.04 -18.73
C ASP A 225 -8.85 -18.13 -17.22
N THR A 226 -8.20 -17.12 -16.64
CA THR A 226 -7.99 -16.99 -15.20
C THR A 226 -8.41 -15.62 -14.71
N SER A 227 -8.44 -15.42 -13.39
CA SER A 227 -8.56 -14.09 -12.78
C SER A 227 -7.19 -13.47 -12.46
N ASP A 228 -6.10 -14.14 -12.86
CA ASP A 228 -4.76 -13.73 -12.49
C ASP A 228 -4.29 -12.53 -13.31
N LEU A 229 -3.51 -11.68 -12.65
CA LEU A 229 -2.81 -10.56 -13.24
C LEU A 229 -1.31 -10.77 -13.03
N LEU A 230 -0.51 -10.64 -14.09
CA LEU A 230 0.94 -10.71 -14.00
C LEU A 230 1.55 -9.32 -14.21
N SER A 231 2.33 -8.83 -13.26
CA SER A 231 3.08 -7.58 -13.41
C SER A 231 4.21 -7.77 -14.44
N ILE A 232 4.24 -6.89 -15.43
CA ILE A 232 5.21 -6.87 -16.52
C ILE A 232 6.03 -5.58 -16.55
N GLY A 233 5.76 -4.65 -15.63
CA GLY A 233 6.50 -3.41 -15.50
C GLY A 233 5.98 -2.51 -14.39
N TRP A 234 6.75 -1.49 -14.08
CA TRP A 234 6.49 -0.49 -13.05
C TRP A 234 6.93 0.87 -13.54
N VAL A 235 6.19 1.91 -13.17
CA VAL A 235 6.48 3.29 -13.56
C VAL A 235 6.47 4.16 -12.30
N PHE A 236 7.58 4.87 -12.05
CA PHE A 236 7.76 5.77 -10.92
C PHE A 236 8.06 7.19 -11.39
N PRO A 237 7.77 8.21 -10.59
CA PRO A 237 8.14 9.58 -10.92
C PRO A 237 9.67 9.78 -10.85
N PRO A 238 10.22 10.74 -11.61
CA PRO A 238 11.65 11.03 -11.62
C PRO A 238 12.18 11.34 -10.21
N GLY A 239 13.32 10.70 -9.89
CA GLY A 239 14.00 10.90 -8.60
C GLY A 239 13.46 10.06 -7.44
N GLU A 240 12.32 9.39 -7.61
CA GLU A 240 11.82 8.41 -6.67
C GLU A 240 12.47 7.04 -6.93
N VAL A 241 12.97 6.44 -5.87
CA VAL A 241 13.49 5.08 -5.89
C VAL A 241 12.55 4.23 -5.06
N GLY A 242 11.80 3.39 -5.75
CA GLY A 242 10.94 2.41 -5.11
C GLY A 242 11.75 1.23 -4.56
N TRP A 243 11.02 0.27 -4.07
CA TRP A 243 11.51 -0.97 -3.53
C TRP A 243 12.37 -1.75 -4.54
N LEU A 244 13.38 -2.47 -4.07
CA LEU A 244 14.35 -3.21 -4.90
C LEU A 244 15.08 -2.36 -5.97
N GLY A 245 15.13 -1.06 -5.79
CA GLY A 245 15.78 -0.16 -6.74
C GLY A 245 14.96 0.11 -7.99
N LEU A 246 13.64 -0.16 -7.99
CA LEU A 246 12.74 0.22 -9.08
C LEU A 246 12.63 1.73 -9.16
N ARG A 247 12.78 2.27 -10.36
CA ARG A 247 12.77 3.72 -10.62
C ARG A 247 12.36 4.00 -12.05
N ASP A 248 11.96 5.22 -12.35
CA ASP A 248 11.56 5.68 -13.68
C ASP A 248 10.64 4.64 -14.37
N VAL A 249 11.01 4.10 -15.52
CA VAL A 249 10.35 2.94 -16.14
C VAL A 249 11.18 1.70 -15.90
N THR A 250 10.62 0.71 -15.25
CA THR A 250 11.24 -0.60 -15.06
C THR A 250 10.36 -1.68 -15.66
N LEU A 251 10.86 -2.40 -16.65
CA LEU A 251 10.11 -3.46 -17.34
C LEU A 251 10.67 -4.84 -16.99
N GLY A 252 9.79 -5.80 -16.74
CA GLY A 252 10.16 -7.14 -16.33
C GLY A 252 9.08 -7.83 -15.53
N VAL A 253 9.43 -8.92 -14.84
CA VAL A 253 8.48 -9.75 -14.11
C VAL A 253 8.96 -10.09 -12.70
N ASP A 254 8.03 -10.26 -11.79
CA ASP A 254 8.27 -10.96 -10.52
C ASP A 254 8.42 -12.46 -10.79
N ILE A 255 9.57 -13.03 -10.41
CA ILE A 255 9.94 -14.41 -10.70
C ILE A 255 8.95 -15.39 -10.07
N LYS A 256 8.55 -15.13 -8.82
CA LYS A 256 7.64 -16.00 -8.07
C LYS A 256 6.23 -15.99 -8.69
N SER A 257 5.75 -14.80 -9.07
CA SER A 257 4.44 -14.65 -9.71
C SER A 257 4.43 -15.29 -11.10
N ALA A 258 5.45 -15.06 -11.91
CA ALA A 258 5.57 -15.68 -13.24
C ALA A 258 5.65 -17.22 -13.16
N SER A 259 6.34 -17.77 -12.16
CA SER A 259 6.48 -19.23 -11.99
C SER A 259 5.15 -19.94 -11.66
N LYS A 260 4.18 -19.20 -11.11
CA LYS A 260 2.83 -19.74 -10.83
C LYS A 260 1.97 -19.91 -12.11
N ILE A 261 2.40 -19.34 -13.23
CA ILE A 261 1.63 -19.32 -14.49
C ILE A 261 2.47 -19.92 -15.63
N PRO A 262 2.62 -21.27 -15.66
CA PRO A 262 3.48 -21.94 -16.64
C PRO A 262 3.08 -21.71 -18.11
N SER A 263 1.80 -21.43 -18.39
CA SER A 263 1.27 -21.22 -19.75
C SER A 263 1.89 -20.01 -20.44
N VAL A 264 2.36 -18.99 -19.70
CA VAL A 264 2.96 -17.78 -20.28
C VAL A 264 4.49 -17.79 -20.28
N ASN A 265 5.15 -18.83 -19.79
CA ASN A 265 6.62 -18.86 -19.65
C ASN A 265 7.37 -18.59 -20.96
N ALA A 266 6.91 -19.15 -22.09
CA ALA A 266 7.53 -18.90 -23.39
C ALA A 266 7.43 -17.44 -23.81
N SER A 267 6.26 -16.82 -23.62
CA SER A 267 6.00 -15.43 -23.92
C SER A 267 6.84 -14.50 -23.04
N ILE A 268 6.93 -14.81 -21.74
CA ILE A 268 7.76 -14.06 -20.78
C ILE A 268 9.25 -14.16 -21.12
N ASN A 269 9.75 -15.35 -21.50
CA ASN A 269 11.17 -15.48 -21.89
C ASN A 269 11.48 -14.68 -23.17
N SER A 270 10.57 -14.66 -24.14
CA SER A 270 10.73 -13.81 -25.34
C SER A 270 10.72 -12.33 -25.00
N TYR A 271 9.82 -11.91 -24.12
CA TYR A 271 9.73 -10.54 -23.62
C TYR A 271 11.03 -10.12 -22.93
N MET A 272 11.54 -10.94 -22.01
CA MET A 272 12.79 -10.66 -21.30
C MET A 272 13.99 -10.60 -22.22
N ALA A 273 14.05 -11.46 -23.24
CA ALA A 273 15.11 -11.43 -24.25
C ALA A 273 15.03 -10.17 -25.12
N ALA A 274 13.83 -9.70 -25.45
CA ALA A 274 13.66 -8.45 -26.19
C ALA A 274 14.12 -7.24 -25.37
N LEU A 275 13.78 -7.17 -24.08
CA LEU A 275 14.25 -6.10 -23.18
C LEU A 275 15.77 -6.09 -23.03
N GLU A 276 16.39 -7.26 -22.88
CA GLU A 276 17.84 -7.40 -22.74
C GLU A 276 18.62 -6.90 -23.97
N ASN A 277 18.00 -6.92 -25.14
CA ASN A 277 18.58 -6.45 -26.40
C ASN A 277 18.39 -4.94 -26.65
N LEU A 278 17.64 -4.23 -25.82
CA LEU A 278 17.54 -2.78 -25.91
C LEU A 278 18.87 -2.12 -25.50
N ASN A 279 19.26 -1.08 -26.21
CA ASN A 279 20.47 -0.32 -25.89
C ASN A 279 20.20 0.63 -24.72
N GLY A 280 21.14 0.69 -23.76
CA GLY A 280 21.09 1.65 -22.66
C GLY A 280 20.17 1.25 -21.49
N VAL A 281 19.62 0.04 -21.49
CA VAL A 281 18.86 -0.50 -20.35
C VAL A 281 19.80 -1.13 -19.33
N GLU A 282 19.46 -1.00 -18.05
CA GLU A 282 20.25 -1.53 -16.95
C GLU A 282 19.50 -2.68 -16.26
N PRO A 283 20.14 -3.85 -16.05
CA PRO A 283 19.50 -4.94 -15.32
C PRO A 283 19.27 -4.56 -13.86
N VAL A 284 18.08 -4.86 -13.33
CA VAL A 284 17.76 -4.69 -11.90
C VAL A 284 18.43 -5.83 -11.11
N THR A 285 19.24 -5.47 -10.13
CA THR A 285 19.90 -6.43 -9.24
C THR A 285 18.94 -6.86 -8.14
N SER A 286 18.19 -7.95 -8.36
CA SER A 286 17.23 -8.50 -7.40
C SER A 286 17.17 -10.01 -7.52
N GLN A 287 16.91 -10.70 -6.39
CA GLN A 287 16.63 -12.15 -6.38
C GLN A 287 15.15 -12.45 -6.69
N SER A 288 14.28 -11.46 -6.54
CA SER A 288 12.83 -11.61 -6.72
C SER A 288 12.35 -11.15 -8.09
N LEU A 289 13.10 -10.27 -8.76
CA LEU A 289 12.73 -9.71 -10.06
C LEU A 289 13.71 -10.11 -11.15
N ARG A 290 13.18 -10.35 -12.34
CA ARG A 290 13.93 -10.31 -13.59
C ARG A 290 13.40 -9.10 -14.37
N ALA A 291 14.15 -8.00 -14.36
CA ALA A 291 13.70 -6.73 -14.90
C ALA A 291 14.87 -5.87 -15.38
N PHE A 292 14.55 -4.88 -16.22
CA PHE A 292 15.46 -3.88 -16.74
C PHE A 292 14.92 -2.49 -16.47
N HIS A 293 15.79 -1.63 -16.03
CA HIS A 293 15.55 -0.22 -15.84
C HIS A 293 15.81 0.55 -17.12
N ILE A 294 14.91 1.44 -17.48
CA ILE A 294 14.96 2.35 -18.61
C ILE A 294 14.94 3.76 -18.07
N GLY A 295 16.05 4.47 -18.16
CA GLY A 295 16.16 5.84 -17.69
C GLY A 295 15.32 6.80 -18.52
N GLN A 296 15.20 8.05 -18.06
CA GLN A 296 14.33 9.04 -18.70
C GLN A 296 14.76 9.35 -20.15
N ALA A 297 16.06 9.49 -20.39
CA ALA A 297 16.59 9.77 -21.72
C ALA A 297 16.37 8.57 -22.66
N GLU A 298 16.67 7.37 -22.18
CA GLU A 298 16.49 6.12 -22.91
C GLU A 298 15.00 5.87 -23.23
N MET A 299 14.10 6.18 -22.30
CA MET A 299 12.65 6.03 -22.54
C MET A 299 12.15 6.96 -23.65
N VAL A 300 12.68 8.16 -23.76
CA VAL A 300 12.35 9.09 -24.86
C VAL A 300 12.86 8.53 -26.19
N GLU A 301 14.05 7.96 -26.22
CA GLU A 301 14.64 7.41 -27.45
C GLU A 301 14.03 6.07 -27.88
N LEU A 302 13.67 5.22 -26.90
CA LEU A 302 13.22 3.84 -27.12
C LEU A 302 11.71 3.67 -27.02
N SER A 303 10.93 4.76 -27.01
CA SER A 303 9.48 4.72 -26.75
C SER A 303 8.74 3.80 -27.73
N MET A 304 9.15 3.77 -29.01
CA MET A 304 8.55 2.90 -30.03
C MET A 304 8.91 1.43 -29.82
N GLU A 305 10.19 1.14 -29.59
CA GLU A 305 10.69 -0.22 -29.34
C GLU A 305 10.06 -0.82 -28.07
N VAL A 306 9.97 -0.04 -27.01
CA VAL A 306 9.28 -0.43 -25.77
C VAL A 306 7.80 -0.75 -26.04
N SER A 307 7.14 0.09 -26.81
CA SER A 307 5.74 -0.11 -27.20
C SER A 307 5.54 -1.39 -27.99
N ASP A 308 6.41 -1.66 -28.97
CA ASP A 308 6.36 -2.87 -29.79
C ASP A 308 6.59 -4.14 -28.96
N ILE A 309 7.55 -4.11 -28.04
CA ILE A 309 7.84 -5.22 -27.11
C ILE A 309 6.64 -5.56 -26.24
N ILE A 310 5.98 -4.54 -25.67
CA ILE A 310 4.78 -4.74 -24.85
C ILE A 310 3.61 -5.28 -25.68
N ALA A 311 3.38 -4.71 -26.88
CA ALA A 311 2.33 -5.16 -27.76
C ALA A 311 2.52 -6.63 -28.20
N GLU A 312 3.75 -7.01 -28.54
CA GLU A 312 4.10 -8.39 -28.89
C GLU A 312 3.88 -9.35 -27.72
N LEU A 313 4.25 -8.96 -26.49
CA LEU A 313 3.96 -9.78 -25.30
C LEU A 313 2.46 -10.01 -25.15
N VAL A 314 1.65 -8.95 -25.24
CA VAL A 314 0.20 -9.05 -25.10
C VAL A 314 -0.38 -9.97 -26.20
N HIS A 315 0.08 -9.81 -27.46
CA HIS A 315 -0.35 -10.66 -28.56
C HIS A 315 -0.03 -12.14 -28.29
N ARG A 316 1.20 -12.46 -27.87
CA ARG A 316 1.63 -13.85 -27.56
C ARG A 316 0.86 -14.46 -26.40
N VAL A 317 0.60 -13.69 -25.34
CA VAL A 317 -0.19 -14.20 -24.20
C VAL A 317 -1.64 -14.46 -24.59
N SER A 318 -2.20 -13.63 -25.48
CA SER A 318 -3.58 -13.80 -25.96
C SER A 318 -3.75 -14.93 -26.98
N THR A 319 -2.69 -15.30 -27.71
CA THR A 319 -2.74 -16.32 -28.78
C THR A 319 -2.25 -17.69 -28.37
N ASN A 320 -1.56 -17.82 -27.21
CA ASN A 320 -1.03 -19.11 -26.74
C ASN A 320 -2.11 -20.07 -26.15
N ASN A 321 -3.37 -19.83 -26.41
CA ASN A 321 -4.52 -20.67 -26.00
C ASN A 321 -5.03 -21.60 -27.12
N ASP A 322 -4.26 -21.80 -28.20
CA ASP A 322 -4.56 -22.82 -29.24
C ASP A 322 -3.65 -24.04 -29.14
#